data_f882b02322c8e05a113fbd124e24a439
#
_entry.id   f882b02322c8e05a113fbd124e24a439
#
_cell.length_a   1.000
_cell.length_b   1.000
_cell.length_c   1.000
_cell.angle_alpha   90.00
_cell.angle_beta   90.00
_cell.angle_gamma   90.00
#
_symmetry.space_group_name_H-M   'P 1'
#
loop_
_entity.id
_entity.type
_entity.pdbx_description
1 polymer ?
#
loop_
_entity_poly.entity_id
_entity_poly.type
_entity_poly.pdbx_seq_one_letter_code
_entity_poly.pdbx_strand_id
1 'polypeptide(L)'
;MPSQPQLKGISAAPGLAQGAAFWVEVPAVVDSADSLKPTVDLAEAMALASSQLVELMERVEGEEAEILEFQLAMLEDEALSDPVRQAVAAGTTLIEAWQQTLDEHVTDYEQSEDEYFQARASDLRDIRERVLRILCGETEAEIPEGAILLATDLTPSRFLSLDWNKGGGVVLREGSPSSHVAMLARSRGVPMLVGIADLPLGAFPDQTRLLLDADEGVLHVDPSAEETQAFEHKLQLVVEETERLAPVLDLSLIHI
;
A
#
# COMPACT_ATOMS: atom_id res chain seq x y z
N MET A 1 29.61 -20.40 -3.52
CA MET A 1 29.12 -19.03 -3.83
C MET A 1 28.59 -18.46 -2.54
N PRO A 2 28.83 -17.20 -2.17
CA PRO A 2 28.16 -16.65 -1.01
C PRO A 2 26.66 -16.77 -1.23
N SER A 3 25.92 -17.22 -0.21
CA SER A 3 24.45 -17.25 -0.25
C SER A 3 23.95 -15.84 -0.47
N GLN A 4 23.06 -15.67 -1.43
CA GLN A 4 22.50 -14.38 -1.75
C GLN A 4 21.62 -13.88 -0.59
N PRO A 5 21.42 -12.56 -0.43
CA PRO A 5 20.74 -12.03 0.73
C PRO A 5 19.30 -12.52 0.79
N GLN A 6 18.96 -13.19 1.87
CA GLN A 6 17.60 -13.52 2.25
C GLN A 6 17.16 -12.51 3.32
N LEU A 7 16.06 -11.84 3.05
CA LEU A 7 15.44 -10.93 4.01
C LEU A 7 14.25 -11.62 4.67
N LYS A 8 14.11 -11.43 5.98
CA LYS A 8 13.03 -12.04 6.75
C LYS A 8 12.03 -10.98 7.19
N GLY A 9 10.77 -11.32 7.04
CA GLY A 9 9.64 -10.51 7.45
C GLY A 9 8.57 -11.34 8.14
N ILE A 10 7.48 -10.70 8.47
CA ILE A 10 6.29 -11.33 9.05
C ILE A 10 5.29 -11.53 7.92
N SER A 11 4.74 -12.74 7.80
CA SER A 11 3.64 -13.02 6.86
C SER A 11 2.41 -12.20 7.22
N ALA A 12 2.00 -11.32 6.34
CA ALA A 12 0.78 -10.54 6.47
C ALA A 12 -0.36 -11.10 5.60
N ALA A 13 -0.03 -11.68 4.45
CA ALA A 13 -0.92 -12.50 3.64
C ALA A 13 -0.10 -13.66 3.05
N PRO A 14 -0.57 -14.91 3.19
CA PRO A 14 0.17 -16.09 2.74
C PRO A 14 0.23 -16.17 1.21
N GLY A 15 1.15 -16.97 0.71
CA GLY A 15 1.29 -17.27 -0.71
C GLY A 15 2.69 -17.04 -1.24
N LEU A 16 2.85 -17.31 -2.53
CA LEU A 16 4.10 -17.25 -3.25
C LEU A 16 4.00 -16.29 -4.43
N ALA A 17 5.02 -15.47 -4.64
CA ALA A 17 5.14 -14.65 -5.84
C ALA A 17 6.58 -14.60 -6.35
N GLN A 18 6.74 -14.49 -7.65
CA GLN A 18 8.04 -14.20 -8.27
C GLN A 18 7.88 -13.03 -9.24
N GLY A 19 8.86 -12.14 -9.26
CA GLY A 19 8.78 -10.97 -10.12
C GLY A 19 10.00 -10.08 -10.05
N ALA A 20 9.93 -8.98 -10.78
CA ALA A 20 10.91 -7.92 -10.69
C ALA A 20 10.60 -7.00 -9.48
N ALA A 21 11.64 -6.50 -8.84
CA ALA A 21 11.49 -5.47 -7.83
C ALA A 21 10.91 -4.20 -8.44
N PHE A 22 9.92 -3.63 -7.79
CA PHE A 22 9.36 -2.33 -8.13
C PHE A 22 9.22 -1.49 -6.86
N TRP A 23 9.96 -0.39 -6.79
CA TRP A 23 9.90 0.51 -5.65
C TRP A 23 8.74 1.49 -5.81
N VAL A 24 7.88 1.52 -4.81
CA VAL A 24 6.90 2.59 -4.65
C VAL A 24 7.46 3.56 -3.62
N GLU A 25 7.96 4.67 -4.12
CA GLU A 25 8.36 5.76 -3.23
C GLU A 25 7.10 6.42 -2.68
N VAL A 26 6.97 6.45 -1.36
CA VAL A 26 6.12 7.47 -0.73
C VAL A 26 6.83 8.79 -1.01
N PRO A 27 6.13 9.84 -1.48
CA PRO A 27 6.74 11.15 -1.64
C PRO A 27 7.52 11.47 -0.37
N ALA A 28 8.84 11.58 -0.50
CA ALA A 28 9.68 11.89 0.65
C ALA A 28 9.07 13.11 1.31
N VAL A 29 8.90 13.07 2.64
CA VAL A 29 8.71 14.30 3.43
C VAL A 29 9.83 15.21 2.97
N VAL A 30 9.49 16.20 2.15
CA VAL A 30 10.51 17.05 1.53
C VAL A 30 11.06 17.91 2.64
N ASP A 31 12.21 17.48 3.20
CA ASP A 31 12.94 18.24 4.22
C ASP A 31 13.35 19.66 3.74
N SER A 32 13.04 19.96 2.48
CA SER A 32 13.22 21.27 1.86
C SER A 32 11.96 21.69 1.09
N ALA A 33 10.91 22.05 1.83
CA ALA A 33 9.66 22.61 1.29
C ALA A 33 9.84 23.84 0.40
N ASP A 34 11.02 24.42 0.39
CA ASP A 34 11.36 25.62 -0.41
C ASP A 34 11.43 25.36 -1.93
N SER A 35 11.33 24.10 -2.38
CA SER A 35 11.56 23.72 -3.78
C SER A 35 10.34 23.22 -4.54
N LEU A 36 9.29 22.76 -3.86
CA LEU A 36 8.09 22.22 -4.51
C LEU A 36 6.97 23.26 -4.51
N LYS A 37 6.69 23.79 -5.70
CA LYS A 37 5.47 24.59 -5.90
C LYS A 37 4.30 23.64 -6.18
N PRO A 38 3.17 23.79 -5.48
CA PRO A 38 1.99 23.00 -5.79
C PRO A 38 1.56 23.24 -7.25
N THR A 39 1.17 22.18 -7.93
CA THR A 39 0.73 22.21 -9.34
C THR A 39 -0.73 22.64 -9.46
N VAL A 40 -1.50 22.46 -8.40
CA VAL A 40 -2.92 22.81 -8.28
C VAL A 40 -3.19 23.44 -6.90
N ASP A 41 -4.31 24.10 -6.74
CA ASP A 41 -4.73 24.61 -5.43
C ASP A 41 -5.35 23.51 -4.55
N LEU A 42 -5.59 23.82 -3.26
CA LEU A 42 -6.13 22.86 -2.30
C LEU A 42 -7.51 22.32 -2.71
N ALA A 43 -8.40 23.19 -3.19
CA ALA A 43 -9.75 22.80 -3.54
C ALA A 43 -9.76 21.84 -4.75
N GLU A 44 -8.92 22.13 -5.74
CA GLU A 44 -8.72 21.25 -6.90
C GLU A 44 -8.08 19.92 -6.50
N ALA A 45 -7.07 19.94 -5.63
CA ALA A 45 -6.43 18.71 -5.15
C ALA A 45 -7.40 17.82 -4.38
N MET A 46 -8.22 18.39 -3.50
CA MET A 46 -9.25 17.65 -2.75
C MET A 46 -10.34 17.10 -3.66
N ALA A 47 -10.79 17.87 -4.66
CA ALA A 47 -11.78 17.41 -5.63
C ALA A 47 -11.26 16.24 -6.49
N LEU A 48 -9.99 16.30 -6.92
CA LEU A 48 -9.34 15.21 -7.64
C LEU A 48 -9.19 13.96 -6.75
N ALA A 49 -8.78 14.14 -5.49
CA ALA A 49 -8.70 13.04 -4.53
C ALA A 49 -10.06 12.35 -4.31
N SER A 50 -11.13 13.15 -4.13
CA SER A 50 -12.49 12.63 -4.01
C SER A 50 -12.94 11.87 -5.25
N SER A 51 -12.66 12.39 -6.45
CA SER A 51 -12.98 11.71 -7.71
C SER A 51 -12.29 10.36 -7.82
N GLN A 52 -11.00 10.28 -7.47
CA GLN A 52 -10.25 9.02 -7.47
C GLN A 52 -10.81 8.01 -6.46
N LEU A 53 -11.24 8.46 -5.27
CA LEU A 53 -11.87 7.57 -4.29
C LEU A 53 -13.21 7.02 -4.80
N VAL A 54 -14.04 7.86 -5.41
CA VAL A 54 -15.32 7.44 -6.01
C VAL A 54 -15.08 6.38 -7.11
N GLU A 55 -14.09 6.57 -7.97
CA GLU A 55 -13.73 5.58 -9.00
C GLU A 55 -13.25 4.25 -8.39
N LEU A 56 -12.54 4.29 -7.25
CA LEU A 56 -12.15 3.07 -6.53
C LEU A 56 -13.34 2.37 -5.88
N MET A 57 -14.28 3.14 -5.31
CA MET A 57 -15.50 2.60 -4.69
C MET A 57 -16.37 1.83 -5.67
N GLU A 58 -16.37 2.20 -6.96
CA GLU A 58 -17.08 1.45 -8.00
C GLU A 58 -16.54 0.02 -8.23
N ARG A 59 -15.34 -0.29 -7.72
CA ARG A 59 -14.62 -1.56 -7.94
C ARG A 59 -14.54 -2.45 -6.71
N VAL A 60 -15.08 -2.00 -5.58
CA VAL A 60 -14.97 -2.67 -4.29
C VAL A 60 -16.32 -2.75 -3.60
N GLU A 61 -16.47 -3.69 -2.66
CA GLU A 61 -17.68 -3.89 -1.86
C GLU A 61 -17.31 -4.20 -0.39
N GLY A 62 -18.30 -4.11 0.51
CA GLY A 62 -18.12 -4.48 1.91
C GLY A 62 -17.12 -3.60 2.66
N GLU A 63 -16.24 -4.20 3.45
CA GLU A 63 -15.26 -3.47 4.28
C GLU A 63 -14.33 -2.56 3.46
N GLU A 64 -14.01 -2.95 2.23
CA GLU A 64 -13.18 -2.15 1.33
C GLU A 64 -13.88 -0.82 0.98
N ALA A 65 -15.18 -0.88 0.70
CA ALA A 65 -15.98 0.31 0.41
C ALA A 65 -16.14 1.21 1.64
N GLU A 66 -16.35 0.64 2.84
CA GLU A 66 -16.46 1.41 4.09
C GLU A 66 -15.21 2.24 4.41
N ILE A 67 -14.02 1.70 4.09
CA ILE A 67 -12.75 2.44 4.24
C ILE A 67 -12.74 3.68 3.33
N LEU A 68 -13.10 3.49 2.06
CA LEU A 68 -13.11 4.57 1.08
C LEU A 68 -14.22 5.60 1.34
N GLU A 69 -15.39 5.16 1.82
CA GLU A 69 -16.49 6.05 2.23
C GLU A 69 -16.06 6.95 3.40
N PHE A 70 -15.35 6.41 4.39
CA PHE A 70 -14.80 7.21 5.47
C PHE A 70 -13.81 8.25 4.95
N GLN A 71 -12.89 7.87 4.07
CA GLN A 71 -11.91 8.79 3.48
C GLN A 71 -12.61 9.90 2.68
N LEU A 72 -13.63 9.57 1.91
CA LEU A 72 -14.42 10.54 1.15
C LEU A 72 -15.12 11.54 2.09
N ALA A 73 -15.77 11.03 3.14
CA ALA A 73 -16.44 11.89 4.12
C ALA A 73 -15.46 12.84 4.83
N MET A 74 -14.25 12.37 5.14
CA MET A 74 -13.20 13.21 5.73
C MET A 74 -12.72 14.30 4.77
N LEU A 75 -12.57 13.99 3.48
CA LEU A 75 -12.18 15.00 2.47
C LEU A 75 -13.25 16.07 2.26
N GLU A 76 -14.52 15.75 2.47
CA GLU A 76 -15.64 16.69 2.36
C GLU A 76 -15.83 17.55 3.62
N ASP A 77 -15.18 17.19 4.74
CA ASP A 77 -15.29 17.94 5.99
C ASP A 77 -14.41 19.20 5.96
N GLU A 78 -15.04 20.36 6.22
CA GLU A 78 -14.34 21.64 6.33
C GLU A 78 -13.34 21.65 7.50
N ALA A 79 -13.57 20.84 8.54
CA ALA A 79 -12.64 20.69 9.65
C ALA A 79 -11.25 20.23 9.21
N LEU A 80 -11.14 19.50 8.10
CA LEU A 80 -9.86 19.09 7.54
C LEU A 80 -9.20 20.22 6.73
N SER A 81 -9.97 20.99 5.97
CA SER A 81 -9.45 22.00 5.03
C SER A 81 -9.28 23.40 5.62
N ASP A 82 -10.07 23.79 6.63
CA ASP A 82 -10.02 25.12 7.22
C ASP A 82 -8.71 25.43 7.94
N PRO A 83 -8.11 24.54 8.76
CA PRO A 83 -6.79 24.77 9.36
C PRO A 83 -5.70 24.98 8.30
N VAL A 84 -5.74 24.23 7.20
CA VAL A 84 -4.80 24.37 6.08
C VAL A 84 -4.91 25.76 5.46
N ARG A 85 -6.15 26.22 5.17
CA ARG A 85 -6.39 27.56 4.62
C ARG A 85 -5.89 28.67 5.55
N GLN A 86 -6.08 28.50 6.86
CA GLN A 86 -5.63 29.45 7.87
C GLN A 86 -4.09 29.51 7.94
N ALA A 87 -3.42 28.36 7.91
CA ALA A 87 -1.96 28.28 7.91
C ALA A 87 -1.36 28.94 6.65
N VAL A 88 -1.96 28.69 5.48
CA VAL A 88 -1.56 29.32 4.21
C VAL A 88 -1.76 30.83 4.27
N ALA A 89 -2.89 31.32 4.83
CA ALA A 89 -3.13 32.74 5.00
C ALA A 89 -2.13 33.40 5.99
N ALA A 90 -1.58 32.64 6.94
CA ALA A 90 -0.53 33.07 7.86
C ALA A 90 0.89 33.02 7.24
N GLY A 91 1.04 32.51 6.01
CA GLY A 91 2.31 32.51 5.26
C GLY A 91 3.02 31.16 5.17
N THR A 92 2.42 30.07 5.67
CA THR A 92 2.92 28.71 5.49
C THR A 92 2.69 28.28 4.03
N THR A 93 3.60 27.49 3.44
CA THR A 93 3.35 26.93 2.10
C THR A 93 2.19 25.94 2.12
N LEU A 94 1.50 25.76 1.00
CA LEU A 94 0.35 24.87 0.94
C LEU A 94 0.73 23.41 1.28
N ILE A 95 1.85 22.95 0.80
CA ILE A 95 2.36 21.59 1.05
C ILE A 95 2.65 21.38 2.54
N GLU A 96 3.37 22.32 3.18
CA GLU A 96 3.65 22.27 4.62
C GLU A 96 2.39 22.35 5.45
N ALA A 97 1.48 23.29 5.11
CA ALA A 97 0.22 23.43 5.82
C ALA A 97 -0.62 22.16 5.78
N TRP A 98 -0.70 21.50 4.59
CA TRP A 98 -1.37 20.22 4.43
C TRP A 98 -0.72 19.13 5.29
N GLN A 99 0.60 18.97 5.21
CA GLN A 99 1.34 17.95 5.97
C GLN A 99 1.15 18.14 7.48
N GLN A 100 1.38 19.35 8.00
CA GLN A 100 1.26 19.64 9.42
C GLN A 100 -0.15 19.38 9.96
N THR A 101 -1.18 19.85 9.25
CA THR A 101 -2.57 19.65 9.66
C THR A 101 -2.92 18.17 9.73
N LEU A 102 -2.54 17.40 8.71
CA LEU A 102 -2.86 15.96 8.68
C LEU A 102 -2.04 15.17 9.69
N ASP A 103 -0.77 15.54 9.93
CA ASP A 103 0.07 14.91 10.97
C ASP A 103 -0.49 15.15 12.38
N GLU A 104 -1.05 16.32 12.64
CA GLU A 104 -1.76 16.62 13.89
C GLU A 104 -3.01 15.73 14.04
N HIS A 105 -3.86 15.64 13.02
CA HIS A 105 -5.04 14.78 13.05
C HIS A 105 -4.67 13.29 13.21
N VAL A 106 -3.65 12.81 12.51
CA VAL A 106 -3.16 11.43 12.65
C VAL A 106 -2.72 11.17 14.09
N THR A 107 -1.96 12.11 14.68
CA THR A 107 -1.49 12.01 16.06
C THR A 107 -2.64 11.97 17.06
N ASP A 108 -3.65 12.82 16.88
CA ASP A 108 -4.83 12.87 17.74
C ASP A 108 -5.62 11.55 17.69
N TYR A 109 -5.77 10.98 16.50
CA TYR A 109 -6.44 9.70 16.30
C TYR A 109 -5.65 8.54 16.92
N GLU A 110 -4.32 8.49 16.77
CA GLU A 110 -3.45 7.49 17.38
C GLU A 110 -3.46 7.54 18.92
N GLN A 111 -3.58 8.74 19.50
CA GLN A 111 -3.59 8.97 20.93
C GLN A 111 -5.00 8.85 21.54
N SER A 112 -6.04 8.65 20.74
CA SER A 112 -7.40 8.46 21.22
C SER A 112 -7.49 7.25 22.15
N GLU A 113 -8.32 7.34 23.20
CA GLU A 113 -8.66 6.18 24.06
C GLU A 113 -9.62 5.20 23.35
N ASP A 114 -10.23 5.59 22.24
CA ASP A 114 -11.17 4.79 21.46
C ASP A 114 -10.44 4.04 20.34
N GLU A 115 -10.45 2.72 20.41
CA GLU A 115 -9.81 1.82 19.42
C GLU A 115 -10.33 2.06 17.99
N TYR A 116 -11.59 2.52 17.84
CA TYR A 116 -12.14 2.86 16.53
C TYR A 116 -11.36 4.01 15.87
N PHE A 117 -11.09 5.09 16.63
CA PHE A 117 -10.31 6.21 16.09
C PHE A 117 -8.85 5.81 15.84
N GLN A 118 -8.23 5.02 16.73
CA GLN A 118 -6.87 4.52 16.49
C GLN A 118 -6.77 3.74 15.17
N ALA A 119 -7.76 2.89 14.87
CA ALA A 119 -7.79 2.14 13.62
C ALA A 119 -7.91 3.06 12.39
N ARG A 120 -8.58 4.20 12.51
CA ARG A 120 -8.79 5.18 11.42
C ARG A 120 -7.60 6.11 11.18
N ALA A 121 -6.57 6.10 12.04
CA ALA A 121 -5.36 6.88 11.81
C ALA A 121 -4.66 6.51 10.47
N SER A 122 -4.72 5.25 10.06
CA SER A 122 -4.20 4.79 8.77
C SER A 122 -4.93 5.40 7.57
N ASP A 123 -6.25 5.63 7.70
CA ASP A 123 -7.07 6.22 6.65
C ASP A 123 -6.75 7.71 6.47
N LEU A 124 -6.45 8.41 7.57
CA LEU A 124 -5.98 9.81 7.52
C LEU A 124 -4.60 9.93 6.87
N ARG A 125 -3.69 8.97 7.12
CA ARG A 125 -2.40 8.93 6.40
C ARG A 125 -2.60 8.71 4.90
N ASP A 126 -3.55 7.87 4.52
CA ASP A 126 -3.89 7.64 3.13
C ASP A 126 -4.40 8.92 2.44
N ILE A 127 -5.33 9.64 3.07
CA ILE A 127 -5.82 10.94 2.60
C ILE A 127 -4.65 11.93 2.46
N ARG A 128 -3.80 12.03 3.49
CA ARG A 128 -2.63 12.91 3.50
C ARG A 128 -1.74 12.66 2.29
N GLU A 129 -1.37 11.41 2.06
CA GLU A 129 -0.48 11.01 0.98
C GLU A 129 -1.11 11.23 -0.40
N ARG A 130 -2.39 10.88 -0.56
CA ARG A 130 -3.12 11.06 -1.81
C ARG A 130 -3.16 12.52 -2.25
N VAL A 131 -3.59 13.41 -1.37
CA VAL A 131 -3.67 14.85 -1.68
C VAL A 131 -2.27 15.44 -1.88
N LEU A 132 -1.28 15.02 -1.09
CA LEU A 132 0.10 15.47 -1.26
C LEU A 132 0.65 15.12 -2.65
N ARG A 133 0.46 13.89 -3.14
CA ARG A 133 0.87 13.48 -4.50
C ARG A 133 0.20 14.34 -5.58
N ILE A 134 -1.08 14.63 -5.43
CA ILE A 134 -1.81 15.49 -6.36
C ILE A 134 -1.23 16.92 -6.33
N LEU A 135 -1.00 17.49 -5.14
CA LEU A 135 -0.38 18.82 -4.99
C LEU A 135 1.00 18.88 -5.65
N CYS A 136 1.79 17.82 -5.53
CA CYS A 136 3.11 17.72 -6.15
C CYS A 136 3.06 17.45 -7.66
N GLY A 137 1.89 17.15 -8.22
CA GLY A 137 1.74 16.78 -9.64
C GLY A 137 2.35 15.43 -9.97
N GLU A 138 2.46 14.54 -8.96
CA GLU A 138 2.96 13.20 -9.17
C GLU A 138 1.89 12.33 -9.85
N THR A 139 2.27 11.72 -10.96
CA THR A 139 1.45 10.68 -11.61
C THR A 139 1.72 9.34 -10.96
N GLU A 140 0.68 8.52 -10.81
CA GLU A 140 0.86 7.14 -10.36
C GLU A 140 1.77 6.39 -11.33
N ALA A 141 2.87 5.84 -10.81
CA ALA A 141 3.72 4.98 -11.61
C ALA A 141 2.94 3.69 -11.96
N GLU A 142 2.95 3.33 -13.23
CA GLU A 142 2.41 2.04 -13.67
C GLU A 142 3.29 0.91 -13.14
N ILE A 143 2.71 0.03 -12.34
CA ILE A 143 3.43 -1.13 -11.81
C ILE A 143 3.46 -2.21 -12.89
N PRO A 144 4.66 -2.71 -13.25
CA PRO A 144 4.79 -3.78 -14.22
C PRO A 144 4.03 -5.05 -13.80
N GLU A 145 3.50 -5.77 -14.77
CA GLU A 145 2.81 -7.04 -14.55
C GLU A 145 3.68 -8.03 -13.78
N GLY A 146 3.12 -8.62 -12.71
CA GLY A 146 3.81 -9.60 -11.88
C GLY A 146 4.93 -9.03 -11.01
N ALA A 147 5.13 -7.70 -10.96
CA ALA A 147 6.17 -7.12 -10.12
C ALA A 147 5.91 -7.34 -8.63
N ILE A 148 6.98 -7.45 -7.84
CA ILE A 148 6.92 -7.43 -6.39
C ILE A 148 7.15 -5.99 -5.93
N LEU A 149 6.10 -5.43 -5.35
CA LEU A 149 6.08 -4.06 -4.85
C LEU A 149 6.86 -3.97 -3.55
N LEU A 150 7.82 -3.06 -3.50
CA LEU A 150 8.63 -2.76 -2.33
C LEU A 150 8.34 -1.34 -1.86
N ALA A 151 8.03 -1.15 -0.58
CA ALA A 151 7.77 0.17 -0.01
C ALA A 151 8.14 0.23 1.48
N THR A 152 8.18 1.41 2.04
CA THR A 152 8.26 1.58 3.50
C THR A 152 6.92 1.18 4.12
N ASP A 153 5.83 1.71 3.61
CA ASP A 153 4.45 1.40 3.97
C ASP A 153 3.58 1.48 2.71
N LEU A 154 2.35 1.00 2.79
CA LEU A 154 1.40 1.04 1.68
C LEU A 154 0.02 1.38 2.23
N THR A 155 -0.62 2.36 1.64
CA THR A 155 -1.96 2.76 2.05
C THR A 155 -3.05 1.88 1.42
N PRO A 156 -4.23 1.73 2.08
CA PRO A 156 -5.34 0.95 1.57
C PRO A 156 -5.76 1.35 0.15
N SER A 157 -5.94 2.65 -0.07
CA SER A 157 -6.39 3.13 -1.38
C SER A 157 -5.35 2.92 -2.47
N ARG A 158 -4.05 2.99 -2.11
CA ARG A 158 -2.96 2.68 -3.04
C ARG A 158 -2.95 1.20 -3.41
N PHE A 159 -3.14 0.30 -2.42
CA PHE A 159 -3.27 -1.13 -2.67
C PHE A 159 -4.44 -1.43 -3.61
N LEU A 160 -5.61 -0.79 -3.40
CA LEU A 160 -6.83 -0.97 -4.19
C LEU A 160 -6.71 -0.40 -5.62
N SER A 161 -5.86 0.60 -5.85
CA SER A 161 -5.63 1.17 -7.18
C SER A 161 -4.86 0.24 -8.13
N LEU A 162 -4.24 -0.83 -7.60
CA LEU A 162 -3.39 -1.74 -8.35
C LEU A 162 -4.18 -2.91 -8.93
N ASP A 163 -3.75 -3.38 -10.11
CA ASP A 163 -4.34 -4.55 -10.77
C ASP A 163 -3.61 -5.83 -10.35
N TRP A 164 -4.08 -6.47 -9.30
CA TRP A 164 -3.52 -7.71 -8.78
C TRP A 164 -3.87 -8.97 -9.59
N ASN A 165 -4.77 -8.88 -10.59
CA ASN A 165 -5.09 -10.01 -11.48
C ASN A 165 -3.89 -10.44 -12.33
N LYS A 166 -2.90 -9.57 -12.46
CA LYS A 166 -1.66 -9.83 -13.20
C LYS A 166 -0.56 -10.48 -12.37
N GLY A 167 -0.88 -10.91 -11.15
CA GLY A 167 0.07 -11.49 -10.22
C GLY A 167 0.91 -10.41 -9.50
N GLY A 168 1.97 -10.85 -8.82
CA GLY A 168 2.84 -10.01 -8.03
C GLY A 168 2.69 -10.24 -6.54
N GLY A 169 3.27 -9.37 -5.74
CA GLY A 169 3.23 -9.43 -4.28
C GLY A 169 3.68 -8.12 -3.64
N VAL A 170 3.59 -8.04 -2.33
CA VAL A 170 3.90 -6.82 -1.56
C VAL A 170 4.92 -7.14 -0.47
N VAL A 171 5.92 -6.28 -0.34
CA VAL A 171 6.93 -6.36 0.71
C VAL A 171 7.10 -4.98 1.33
N LEU A 172 6.77 -4.88 2.62
CA LEU A 172 6.86 -3.62 3.34
C LEU A 172 7.94 -3.66 4.43
N ARG A 173 8.65 -2.55 4.54
CA ARG A 173 9.62 -2.35 5.61
C ARG A 173 8.93 -2.23 6.97
N GLU A 174 7.81 -1.56 7.02
CA GLU A 174 6.99 -1.30 8.19
C GLU A 174 5.64 -2.03 8.07
N GLY A 175 4.69 -1.71 8.93
CA GLY A 175 3.34 -2.27 8.89
C GLY A 175 3.15 -3.45 9.85
N SER A 176 1.92 -3.94 9.87
CA SER A 176 1.45 -5.01 10.77
C SER A 176 0.60 -6.02 10.01
N PRO A 177 0.64 -7.32 10.40
CA PRO A 177 -0.28 -8.32 9.86
C PRO A 177 -1.76 -8.02 10.14
N SER A 178 -2.06 -7.15 11.10
CA SER A 178 -3.42 -6.72 11.43
C SER A 178 -3.84 -5.41 10.75
N SER A 179 -2.99 -4.81 9.90
CA SER A 179 -3.33 -3.59 9.17
C SER A 179 -4.44 -3.80 8.15
N HIS A 180 -5.14 -2.73 7.77
CA HIS A 180 -6.15 -2.78 6.71
C HIS A 180 -5.56 -3.29 5.38
N VAL A 181 -4.37 -2.87 5.01
CA VAL A 181 -3.69 -3.36 3.79
C VAL A 181 -3.43 -4.87 3.86
N ALA A 182 -3.04 -5.39 5.02
CA ALA A 182 -2.85 -6.83 5.20
C ALA A 182 -4.17 -7.61 5.07
N MET A 183 -5.30 -7.04 5.55
CA MET A 183 -6.63 -7.62 5.33
C MET A 183 -7.01 -7.63 3.86
N LEU A 184 -6.80 -6.53 3.15
CA LEU A 184 -7.02 -6.41 1.71
C LEU A 184 -6.15 -7.40 0.92
N ALA A 185 -4.87 -7.54 1.28
CA ALA A 185 -3.98 -8.51 0.63
C ALA A 185 -4.47 -9.95 0.80
N ARG A 186 -4.96 -10.32 2.00
CA ARG A 186 -5.55 -11.64 2.23
C ARG A 186 -6.84 -11.86 1.43
N SER A 187 -7.74 -10.88 1.40
CA SER A 187 -9.01 -10.99 0.67
C SER A 187 -8.79 -11.15 -0.83
N ARG A 188 -7.72 -10.55 -1.36
CA ARG A 188 -7.35 -10.60 -2.78
C ARG A 188 -6.35 -11.70 -3.15
N GLY A 189 -5.90 -12.48 -2.15
CA GLY A 189 -4.89 -13.53 -2.38
C GLY A 189 -3.54 -13.00 -2.85
N VAL A 190 -3.17 -11.78 -2.44
CA VAL A 190 -1.88 -11.15 -2.79
C VAL A 190 -0.86 -11.47 -1.71
N PRO A 191 0.21 -12.22 -2.01
CA PRO A 191 1.27 -12.52 -1.04
C PRO A 191 1.89 -11.25 -0.47
N MET A 192 2.00 -11.17 0.88
CA MET A 192 2.49 -9.97 1.53
C MET A 192 3.38 -10.27 2.73
N LEU A 193 4.55 -9.62 2.76
CA LEU A 193 5.43 -9.55 3.93
C LEU A 193 5.49 -8.12 4.48
N VAL A 194 5.55 -8.02 5.81
CA VAL A 194 5.72 -6.75 6.54
C VAL A 194 6.85 -6.85 7.56
N GLY A 195 7.32 -5.70 8.05
CA GLY A 195 8.30 -5.65 9.13
C GLY A 195 9.71 -6.07 8.70
N ILE A 196 10.08 -5.90 7.44
CA ILE A 196 11.45 -6.18 6.98
C ILE A 196 12.34 -4.96 7.28
N ALA A 197 12.82 -4.85 8.52
CA ALA A 197 13.61 -3.71 8.98
C ALA A 197 14.87 -3.45 8.13
N ASP A 198 15.49 -4.52 7.63
CA ASP A 198 16.70 -4.47 6.80
C ASP A 198 16.39 -4.34 5.30
N LEU A 199 15.16 -4.03 4.91
CA LEU A 199 14.82 -3.76 3.51
C LEU A 199 15.56 -2.49 3.06
N PRO A 200 16.57 -2.61 2.20
CA PRO A 200 17.40 -1.46 1.82
C PRO A 200 16.63 -0.65 0.78
N LEU A 201 16.03 0.47 1.21
CA LEU A 201 15.26 1.35 0.33
C LEU A 201 16.10 1.84 -0.85
N GLY A 202 15.62 1.61 -2.07
CA GLY A 202 16.29 2.03 -3.30
C GLY A 202 17.62 1.34 -3.62
N ALA A 203 18.04 0.32 -2.83
CA ALA A 203 19.34 -0.33 -3.04
C ALA A 203 19.32 -1.43 -4.11
N PHE A 204 18.14 -1.97 -4.43
CA PHE A 204 18.03 -2.90 -5.54
C PHE A 204 17.80 -2.12 -6.83
N PRO A 205 18.59 -2.38 -7.89
CA PRO A 205 18.27 -1.86 -9.21
C PRO A 205 16.86 -2.26 -9.60
N ASP A 206 16.17 -1.38 -10.33
CA ASP A 206 14.90 -1.74 -10.97
C ASP A 206 15.08 -3.05 -11.74
N GLN A 207 14.06 -3.93 -11.66
CA GLN A 207 14.07 -5.26 -12.27
C GLN A 207 14.98 -6.31 -11.59
N THR A 208 15.55 -6.05 -10.41
CA THR A 208 16.13 -7.12 -9.59
C THR A 208 15.11 -8.24 -9.42
N ARG A 209 15.51 -9.49 -9.70
CA ARG A 209 14.60 -10.64 -9.53
C ARG A 209 14.40 -10.94 -8.05
N LEU A 210 13.13 -11.14 -7.69
CA LEU A 210 12.71 -11.47 -6.34
C LEU A 210 11.87 -12.74 -6.33
N LEU A 211 12.01 -13.54 -5.27
CA LEU A 211 11.10 -14.63 -4.92
C LEU A 211 10.54 -14.33 -3.54
N LEU A 212 9.25 -14.14 -3.47
CA LEU A 212 8.51 -13.86 -2.24
C LEU A 212 7.84 -15.14 -1.74
N ASP A 213 8.34 -15.67 -0.64
CA ASP A 213 7.71 -16.76 0.10
C ASP A 213 7.05 -16.20 1.36
N ALA A 214 5.79 -15.77 1.20
CA ALA A 214 5.07 -15.20 2.32
C ALA A 214 4.58 -16.26 3.31
N ASP A 215 4.55 -17.53 2.94
CA ASP A 215 4.24 -18.63 3.86
C ASP A 215 5.38 -18.84 4.88
N GLU A 216 6.64 -18.77 4.40
CA GLU A 216 7.84 -18.94 5.23
C GLU A 216 8.37 -17.60 5.78
N GLY A 217 7.81 -16.47 5.36
CA GLY A 217 8.25 -15.14 5.79
C GLY A 217 9.60 -14.72 5.19
N VAL A 218 9.92 -15.12 3.96
CA VAL A 218 11.23 -14.91 3.34
C VAL A 218 11.12 -14.22 1.98
N LEU A 219 11.98 -13.24 1.76
CA LEU A 219 12.24 -12.63 0.46
C LEU A 219 13.66 -13.00 0.00
N HIS A 220 13.77 -13.67 -1.13
CA HIS A 220 15.04 -13.93 -1.81
C HIS A 220 15.31 -12.84 -2.84
N VAL A 221 16.49 -12.24 -2.75
CA VAL A 221 16.92 -11.16 -3.64
C VAL A 221 17.97 -11.69 -4.61
N ASP A 222 17.77 -11.49 -5.90
CA ASP A 222 18.62 -11.94 -7.00
C ASP A 222 18.96 -13.45 -6.91
N PRO A 223 17.93 -14.32 -6.86
CA PRO A 223 18.10 -15.75 -6.59
C PRO A 223 18.92 -16.44 -7.68
N SER A 224 19.66 -17.46 -7.27
CA SER A 224 20.37 -18.35 -8.19
C SER A 224 19.39 -19.14 -9.07
N ALA A 225 19.89 -19.72 -10.17
CA ALA A 225 19.07 -20.55 -11.04
C ALA A 225 18.48 -21.78 -10.30
N GLU A 226 19.23 -22.35 -9.33
CA GLU A 226 18.79 -23.50 -8.51
C GLU A 226 17.65 -23.08 -7.57
N GLU A 227 17.78 -21.93 -6.87
CA GLU A 227 16.72 -21.38 -6.02
C GLU A 227 15.47 -21.02 -6.81
N THR A 228 15.64 -20.41 -7.98
CA THR A 228 14.52 -20.11 -8.89
C THR A 228 13.78 -21.37 -9.31
N GLN A 229 14.49 -22.43 -9.74
CA GLN A 229 13.87 -23.69 -10.15
C GLN A 229 13.14 -24.38 -8.99
N ALA A 230 13.72 -24.36 -7.80
CA ALA A 230 13.08 -24.93 -6.61
C ALA A 230 11.79 -24.17 -6.25
N PHE A 231 11.82 -22.85 -6.36
CA PHE A 231 10.67 -22.00 -6.10
C PHE A 231 9.56 -22.17 -7.15
N GLU A 232 9.91 -22.24 -8.43
CA GLU A 232 8.96 -22.50 -9.52
C GLU A 232 8.24 -23.86 -9.33
N HIS A 233 8.98 -24.88 -8.87
CA HIS A 233 8.36 -26.17 -8.54
C HIS A 233 7.39 -26.04 -7.34
N LYS A 234 7.77 -25.28 -6.29
CA LYS A 234 6.87 -25.01 -5.16
C LYS A 234 5.59 -24.29 -5.63
N LEU A 235 5.73 -23.30 -6.49
CA LEU A 235 4.62 -22.55 -7.09
C LEU A 235 3.67 -23.46 -7.89
N GLN A 236 4.22 -24.35 -8.71
CA GLN A 236 3.42 -25.32 -9.48
C GLN A 236 2.61 -26.24 -8.57
N LEU A 237 3.19 -26.74 -7.48
CA LEU A 237 2.49 -27.60 -6.52
C LEU A 237 1.31 -26.87 -5.85
N VAL A 238 1.47 -25.59 -5.51
CA VAL A 238 0.40 -24.78 -4.91
C VAL A 238 -0.74 -24.57 -5.92
N VAL A 239 -0.43 -24.27 -7.18
CA VAL A 239 -1.44 -24.13 -8.25
C VAL A 239 -2.20 -25.42 -8.46
N GLU A 240 -1.51 -26.57 -8.61
CA GLU A 240 -2.14 -27.89 -8.78
C GLU A 240 -3.04 -28.26 -7.59
N GLU A 241 -2.62 -27.93 -6.36
CA GLU A 241 -3.43 -28.18 -5.16
C GLU A 241 -4.68 -27.31 -5.12
N THR A 242 -4.56 -26.03 -5.49
CA THR A 242 -5.67 -25.09 -5.57
C THR A 242 -6.69 -25.53 -6.62
N GLU A 243 -6.25 -25.91 -7.81
CA GLU A 243 -7.12 -26.42 -8.88
C GLU A 243 -7.82 -27.74 -8.48
N ARG A 244 -7.14 -28.59 -7.73
CA ARG A 244 -7.75 -29.84 -7.21
C ARG A 244 -8.82 -29.59 -6.18
N LEU A 245 -8.67 -28.53 -5.36
CA LEU A 245 -9.62 -28.18 -4.29
C LEU A 245 -10.79 -27.31 -4.78
N ALA A 246 -10.64 -26.57 -5.87
CA ALA A 246 -11.65 -25.68 -6.42
C ALA A 246 -13.04 -26.37 -6.62
N PRO A 247 -13.15 -27.60 -7.18
CA PRO A 247 -14.44 -28.26 -7.32
C PRO A 247 -15.11 -28.65 -6.00
N VAL A 248 -14.33 -28.80 -4.92
CA VAL A 248 -14.84 -29.15 -3.58
C VAL A 248 -15.38 -27.91 -2.87
N LEU A 249 -14.77 -26.75 -3.08
CA LEU A 249 -15.20 -25.47 -2.54
C LEU A 249 -16.52 -25.00 -3.17
N ASP A 250 -16.68 -25.15 -4.48
CA ASP A 250 -17.93 -24.85 -5.20
C ASP A 250 -19.12 -25.71 -4.72
N LEU A 251 -18.87 -26.95 -4.34
CA LEU A 251 -19.91 -27.84 -3.80
C LEU A 251 -20.33 -27.48 -2.37
N SER A 252 -19.46 -26.82 -1.59
CA SER A 252 -19.77 -26.45 -0.21
C SER A 252 -20.64 -25.19 -0.09
N LEU A 253 -20.61 -24.31 -1.10
CA LEU A 253 -21.43 -23.09 -1.15
C LEU A 253 -22.89 -23.33 -1.57
N ILE A 254 -23.22 -24.54 -2.05
CA ILE A 254 -24.60 -24.91 -2.49
C ILE A 254 -25.47 -25.42 -1.32
N HIS A 255 -24.92 -25.57 -0.11
CA HIS A 255 -25.61 -26.20 1.03
C HIS A 255 -25.81 -25.27 2.24
N ILE A 256 -25.87 -23.94 2.06
CA ILE A 256 -26.33 -23.02 3.13
C ILE A 256 -27.55 -22.26 2.66
#